data_c624a283d1b9ce24969c19908b1ebe0b
#
_entry.id   c624a283d1b9ce24969c19908b1ebe0b
#
_cell.length_a   1.000
_cell.length_b   1.000
_cell.length_c   1.000
_cell.angle_alpha   90.00
_cell.angle_beta   90.00
_cell.angle_gamma   90.00
#
_symmetry.space_group_name_H-M   'P 1'
#
loop_
_entity.id
_entity.type
_entity.pdbx_description
1 polymer ?
#
loop_
_entity_poly.entity_id
_entity_poly.type
_entity_poly.pdbx_seq_one_letter_code
_entity_poly.pdbx_strand_id
1 'polypeptide(L)'
;MGETYVSPEAVSDNHHHGESETAIFVRSGNPEFVFHDGHGEVRIATAPGDYVFVPPYVPHREENPDPSNPAVIVIARSTQEAIVVNLPALYALPDKPGGGSA
;
A
#
# COMPACT_ATOMS: atom_id res chain seq x y z
N MET A 1 -12.93 8.96 -1.69
CA MET A 1 -11.62 9.38 -2.24
C MET A 1 -11.09 10.52 -1.40
N GLY A 2 -9.87 10.47 -1.02
CA GLY A 2 -9.29 11.49 -0.16
C GLY A 2 -7.80 11.65 -0.37
N GLU A 3 -7.30 12.82 0.00
CA GLU A 3 -5.89 13.16 -0.08
C GLU A 3 -5.24 12.92 1.27
N THR A 4 -4.09 12.27 1.28
CA THR A 4 -3.33 11.93 2.48
C THR A 4 -1.91 12.43 2.35
N TYR A 5 -1.41 13.02 3.43
CA TYR A 5 -0.03 13.48 3.52
C TYR A 5 0.80 12.45 4.27
N VAL A 6 1.87 12.01 3.64
CA VAL A 6 2.82 11.09 4.26
C VAL A 6 4.02 11.90 4.70
N SER A 7 4.17 12.07 5.99
CA SER A 7 5.22 12.92 6.57
C SER A 7 6.62 12.45 6.18
N PRO A 8 7.61 13.37 6.17
CA PRO A 8 9.00 12.96 5.93
C PRO A 8 9.41 11.86 6.90
N GLU A 9 10.12 10.87 6.40
CA GLU A 9 10.64 9.71 7.15
C GLU A 9 9.56 8.85 7.80
N ALA A 10 8.30 9.03 7.44
CA ALA A 10 7.21 8.24 7.98
C ALA A 10 7.25 6.80 7.47
N VAL A 11 6.92 5.87 8.36
CA VAL A 11 6.74 4.46 8.04
C VAL A 11 5.42 4.05 8.67
N SER A 12 4.47 3.60 7.86
CA SER A 12 3.21 3.13 8.39
C SER A 12 3.36 1.73 8.99
N ASP A 13 2.39 1.31 9.78
CA ASP A 13 2.33 -0.07 10.25
C ASP A 13 2.06 -1.01 9.07
N ASN A 14 2.49 -2.25 9.18
CA ASN A 14 2.10 -3.29 8.26
C ASN A 14 0.60 -3.53 8.42
N HIS A 15 -0.13 -3.57 7.32
CA HIS A 15 -1.59 -3.69 7.40
C HIS A 15 -2.18 -4.19 6.08
N HIS A 16 -3.46 -4.56 6.14
CA HIS A 16 -4.28 -4.73 4.94
C HIS A 16 -5.63 -4.04 5.17
N HIS A 17 -6.41 -3.94 4.12
CA HIS A 17 -7.69 -3.22 4.15
C HIS A 17 -8.88 -4.17 4.02
N GLY A 18 -8.73 -5.42 4.46
CA GLY A 18 -9.81 -6.39 4.38
C GLY A 18 -10.29 -6.57 2.95
N GLU A 19 -11.59 -6.59 2.75
CA GLU A 19 -12.19 -6.77 1.43
C GLU A 19 -12.09 -5.53 0.54
N SER A 20 -11.62 -4.40 1.05
CA SER A 20 -11.52 -3.17 0.27
C SER A 20 -10.37 -3.24 -0.71
N GLU A 21 -10.63 -2.84 -1.94
CA GLU A 21 -9.60 -2.55 -2.92
C GLU A 21 -9.19 -1.09 -2.77
N THR A 22 -7.92 -0.81 -2.99
CA THR A 22 -7.40 0.55 -2.86
C THR A 22 -6.62 0.93 -4.10
N ALA A 23 -6.98 2.06 -4.70
CA ALA A 23 -6.21 2.68 -5.76
C ALA A 23 -5.56 3.93 -5.18
N ILE A 24 -4.27 4.07 -5.44
CA ILE A 24 -3.46 5.18 -4.92
C ILE A 24 -2.85 5.92 -6.08
N PHE A 25 -3.02 7.23 -6.11
CA PHE A 25 -2.37 8.11 -7.08
C PHE A 25 -1.33 8.95 -6.35
N VAL A 26 -0.10 8.96 -6.85
CA VAL A 26 0.97 9.78 -6.28
C VAL A 26 0.87 11.16 -6.88
N ARG A 27 0.50 12.15 -6.06
CA ARG A 27 0.36 13.53 -6.51
C ARG A 27 1.68 14.28 -6.42
N SER A 28 2.43 14.07 -5.34
CA SER A 28 3.74 14.70 -5.15
C SER A 28 4.60 13.85 -4.23
N GLY A 29 5.91 14.03 -4.33
CA GLY A 29 6.87 13.27 -3.56
C GLY A 29 7.16 11.91 -4.19
N ASN A 30 7.93 11.10 -3.46
CA ASN A 30 8.38 9.80 -3.93
C ASN A 30 8.14 8.75 -2.84
N PRO A 31 6.89 8.51 -2.45
CA PRO A 31 6.60 7.48 -1.43
C PRO A 31 6.92 6.10 -1.97
N GLU A 32 7.18 5.18 -1.06
CA GLU A 32 7.45 3.79 -1.41
C GLU A 32 6.39 2.90 -0.77
N PHE A 33 6.07 1.83 -1.47
CA PHE A 33 5.08 0.86 -1.01
C PHE A 33 5.78 -0.49 -0.89
N VAL A 34 5.64 -1.14 0.26
CA VAL A 34 6.35 -2.38 0.56
C VAL A 34 5.35 -3.51 0.67
N PHE A 35 5.60 -4.56 -0.09
CA PHE A 35 4.80 -5.77 -0.14
C PHE A 35 5.69 -6.97 0.16
N HIS A 36 5.13 -8.15 0.11
CA HIS A 36 5.88 -9.40 0.29
C HIS A 36 5.56 -10.33 -0.88
N ASP A 37 6.60 -10.90 -1.48
CA ASP A 37 6.45 -11.76 -2.65
C ASP A 37 6.54 -13.27 -2.34
N GLY A 38 6.55 -13.62 -1.05
CA GLY A 38 6.74 -15.00 -0.61
C GLY A 38 8.18 -15.36 -0.29
N HIS A 39 9.13 -14.52 -0.69
CA HIS A 39 10.56 -14.71 -0.42
C HIS A 39 11.13 -13.61 0.46
N GLY A 40 10.55 -12.44 0.41
CA GLY A 40 10.97 -11.32 1.22
C GLY A 40 10.16 -10.07 0.89
N GLU A 41 10.48 -8.98 1.54
CA GLU A 41 9.83 -7.71 1.26
C GLU A 41 10.29 -7.16 -0.08
N VAL A 42 9.36 -6.64 -0.84
CA VAL A 42 9.59 -5.99 -2.13
C VAL A 42 9.15 -4.55 -2.02
N ARG A 43 10.03 -3.64 -2.37
CA ARG A 43 9.81 -2.21 -2.29
C ARG A 43 9.56 -1.64 -3.67
N ILE A 44 8.44 -0.93 -3.81
CA ILE A 44 8.07 -0.26 -5.05
C ILE A 44 8.29 1.22 -4.84
N ALA A 45 9.26 1.78 -5.54
CA ALA A 45 9.49 3.22 -5.55
C ALA A 45 8.55 3.88 -6.54
N THR A 46 8.01 5.04 -6.17
CA THR A 46 7.06 5.76 -7.01
C THR A 46 7.49 7.20 -7.25
N ALA A 47 6.86 7.83 -8.22
CA ALA A 47 7.05 9.23 -8.56
C ALA A 47 5.68 9.86 -8.85
N PRO A 48 5.59 11.20 -8.86
CA PRO A 48 4.33 11.87 -9.18
C PRO A 48 3.75 11.38 -10.50
N GLY A 49 2.47 11.09 -10.50
CA GLY A 49 1.77 10.55 -11.66
C GLY A 49 1.61 9.03 -11.65
N ASP A 50 2.29 8.34 -10.77
CA ASP A 50 2.17 6.88 -10.67
C ASP A 50 0.90 6.47 -9.95
N TYR A 51 0.40 5.30 -10.32
CA TYR A 51 -0.73 4.65 -9.66
C TYR A 51 -0.25 3.36 -9.01
N VAL A 52 -0.77 3.09 -7.83
CA VAL A 52 -0.54 1.82 -7.15
C VAL A 52 -1.90 1.22 -6.83
N PHE A 53 -2.09 -0.03 -7.19
CA PHE A 53 -3.32 -0.75 -6.88
C PHE A 53 -3.04 -1.81 -5.82
N VAL A 54 -3.85 -1.80 -4.76
CA VAL A 54 -3.75 -2.77 -3.68
C VAL A 54 -5.01 -3.64 -3.68
N PRO A 55 -4.90 -4.90 -4.11
CA PRO A 55 -6.03 -5.82 -4.08
C PRO A 55 -6.53 -6.10 -2.65
N PRO A 56 -7.74 -6.69 -2.51
CA PRO A 56 -8.24 -7.05 -1.19
C PRO A 56 -7.27 -7.94 -0.42
N TYR A 57 -7.18 -7.74 0.89
CA TYR A 57 -6.40 -8.53 1.84
C TYR A 57 -4.89 -8.51 1.64
N VAL A 58 -4.35 -7.72 0.70
CA VAL A 58 -2.92 -7.71 0.42
C VAL A 58 -2.20 -6.90 1.50
N PRO A 59 -1.29 -7.53 2.27
CA PRO A 59 -0.50 -6.83 3.28
C PRO A 59 0.49 -5.89 2.63
N HIS A 60 0.62 -4.70 3.20
CA HIS A 60 1.57 -3.70 2.72
C HIS A 60 1.83 -2.66 3.80
N ARG A 61 2.77 -1.77 3.52
CA ARG A 61 2.96 -0.52 4.27
C ARG A 61 3.44 0.57 3.34
N GLU A 62 3.24 1.80 3.73
CA GLU A 62 3.74 2.98 3.02
C GLU A 62 4.92 3.56 3.78
N GLU A 63 5.91 4.03 3.02
CA GLU A 63 7.08 4.70 3.58
C GLU A 63 7.37 5.96 2.78
N ASN A 64 7.81 7.00 3.46
CA ASN A 64 8.34 8.18 2.81
C ASN A 64 9.81 8.33 3.23
N PRO A 65 10.75 7.89 2.38
CA PRO A 65 12.16 7.94 2.74
C PRO A 65 12.76 9.35 2.68
N ASP A 66 12.04 10.32 2.12
CA ASP A 66 12.54 11.69 2.04
C ASP A 66 12.66 12.29 3.44
N PRO A 67 13.85 12.81 3.83
CA PRO A 67 14.04 13.37 5.16
C PRO A 67 13.41 14.74 5.36
N SER A 68 13.00 15.42 4.29
CA SER A 68 12.61 16.84 4.35
C SER A 68 11.23 17.13 3.79
N ASN A 69 10.77 16.36 2.81
CA ASN A 69 9.54 16.68 2.09
C ASN A 69 8.46 15.64 2.31
N PRO A 70 7.21 16.08 2.55
CA PRO A 70 6.10 15.14 2.61
C PRO A 70 5.78 14.60 1.21
N ALA A 71 5.13 13.45 1.16
CA ALA A 71 4.50 12.96 -0.05
C ALA A 71 3.00 13.17 0.07
N VAL A 72 2.36 13.39 -1.07
CA VAL A 72 0.91 13.55 -1.13
C VAL A 72 0.35 12.47 -2.04
N ILE A 73 -0.57 11.68 -1.50
CA ILE A 73 -1.24 10.61 -2.24
C ILE A 73 -2.74 10.83 -2.20
N VAL A 74 -3.41 10.39 -3.26
CA VAL A 74 -4.87 10.39 -3.33
C VAL A 74 -5.32 8.94 -3.30
N ILE A 75 -6.24 8.63 -2.39
CA ILE A 75 -6.69 7.26 -2.16
C ILE A 75 -8.15 7.14 -2.54
N ALA A 76 -8.47 6.11 -3.32
CA ALA A 76 -9.83 5.70 -3.62
C ALA A 76 -10.01 4.25 -3.18
N ARG A 77 -11.08 3.99 -2.43
CA ARG A 77 -11.38 2.64 -1.92
C ARG A 77 -12.71 2.16 -2.48
N SER A 78 -12.81 0.83 -2.62
CA SER A 78 -14.05 0.22 -3.11
C SER A 78 -15.15 0.16 -2.02
N THR A 79 -14.80 0.35 -0.75
CA THR A 79 -15.77 0.41 0.34
C THR A 79 -15.81 1.80 0.95
N GLN A 80 -16.92 2.14 1.59
CA GLN A 80 -17.03 3.43 2.27
C GLN A 80 -16.30 3.42 3.61
N GLU A 81 -16.17 2.27 4.23
CA GLU A 81 -15.51 2.14 5.51
C GLU A 81 -13.99 2.14 5.32
N ALA A 82 -13.31 2.80 6.22
CA ALA A 82 -11.85 2.77 6.27
C ALA A 82 -11.42 1.54 7.07
N ILE A 83 -11.24 0.43 6.37
CA ILE A 83 -10.84 -0.84 7.00
C ILE A 83 -9.32 -0.88 7.10
N VAL A 84 -8.81 -1.03 8.31
CA VAL A 84 -7.37 -1.20 8.55
C VAL A 84 -7.18 -2.33 9.55
N VAL A 85 -6.48 -3.37 9.10
CA VAL A 85 -6.12 -4.51 9.95
C VAL A 85 -4.61 -4.51 10.09
N ASN A 86 -4.12 -4.17 11.28
CA ASN A 86 -2.69 -4.11 11.55
C ASN A 86 -2.12 -5.51 11.71
N LEU A 87 -0.91 -5.70 11.20
CA LEU A 87 -0.24 -6.98 11.12
C LEU A 87 1.15 -6.89 11.76
N PRO A 88 1.63 -7.98 12.38
CA PRO A 88 2.99 -7.99 12.96
C PRO A 88 4.07 -8.00 11.87
N ALA A 89 3.76 -8.52 10.69
CA ALA A 89 4.71 -8.60 9.58
C ALA A 89 3.94 -8.70 8.27
N LEU A 90 4.62 -8.39 7.18
CA LEU A 90 4.07 -8.59 5.85
C LEU A 90 4.17 -10.08 5.46
N TYR A 91 3.26 -10.51 4.61
CA TYR A 91 3.27 -11.85 4.04
C TYR A 91 2.65 -11.80 2.65
N ALA A 92 2.97 -12.80 1.82
CA ALA A 92 2.34 -12.95 0.52
C ALA A 92 1.05 -13.76 0.69
N LEU A 93 0.02 -13.39 -0.07
CA LEU A 93 -1.19 -14.21 -0.11
C LEU A 93 -0.89 -15.50 -0.84
N PRO A 94 -1.45 -16.63 -0.39
CA PRO A 94 -1.26 -17.89 -1.09
C PRO A 94 -1.93 -17.84 -2.46
N ASP A 95 -1.35 -18.59 -3.41
CA ASP A 95 -1.96 -18.75 -4.71
C ASP A 95 -3.32 -19.44 -4.55
N LYS A 96 -4.24 -19.05 -5.41
CA LYS A 96 -5.55 -19.70 -5.41
C LYS A 96 -5.39 -21.15 -5.86
N PRO A 97 -5.94 -22.09 -5.07
CA PRO A 97 -5.91 -23.49 -5.50
C PRO A 97 -6.78 -23.68 -6.75
N GLY A 98 -6.22 -24.37 -7.67
CA GLY A 98 -6.93 -24.60 -8.91
C GLY A 98 -7.32 -23.31 -9.58
N GLY A 99 -7.20 -22.84 -9.13
CA GLY A 99 -7.62 -21.97 -9.58
C GLY A 99 -6.85 -21.16 -9.52
N GLY A 100 -6.60 -21.51 -9.16
CA GLY A 100 -6.28 -21.12 -8.99
C GLY A 100 -5.80 -20.85 -9.28
N SER A 101 -5.53 -21.08 -9.07
CA SER A 101 -5.40 -20.99 -9.26
C SER A 101 -5.83 -20.91 -9.77
N ALA A 102 -6.23 -20.85 -9.84
CA ALA A 102 -6.84 -20.83 -10.16
C ALA A 102 -7.20 -20.90 -10.10
#